data_825a5644d890468b07479210fa960841
#
_entry.id   825a5644d890468b07479210fa960841
#
_cell.length_a   1.000
_cell.length_b   1.000
_cell.length_c   1.000
_cell.angle_alpha   90.00
_cell.angle_beta   90.00
_cell.angle_gamma   90.00
#
_symmetry.space_group_name_H-M   'P 1'
#
loop_
_entity.id
_entity.type
_entity.pdbx_description
1 polymer ?
#
loop_
_entity_poly.entity_id
_entity_poly.type
_entity_poly.pdbx_seq_one_letter_code
_entity_poly.pdbx_strand_id
1 'polypeptide(L)' 'MRSQTAICLRWKLTGRIEVFVNLGKLFSFYSGTQLGVSRATLDRKNLFDGYQNDTIEIYKSYVK' A
#
# COMPACT_ATOMS: atom_id res chain seq x y z
N MET A 1 -3.39 24.30 -5.72
CA MET A 1 -2.78 23.45 -4.67
C MET A 1 -2.82 22.00 -5.11
N ARG A 2 -1.73 21.31 -4.94
CA ARG A 2 -1.70 19.91 -5.35
C ARG A 2 -2.30 19.01 -4.29
N SER A 3 -3.08 18.04 -4.75
CA SER A 3 -3.52 16.97 -3.88
C SER A 3 -2.35 16.02 -3.63
N GLN A 4 -2.18 15.63 -2.39
CA GLN A 4 -1.18 14.63 -2.03
C GLN A 4 -1.90 13.32 -1.74
N THR A 5 -1.22 12.22 -2.04
CA THR A 5 -1.75 10.90 -1.74
C THR A 5 -0.82 10.15 -0.81
N ALA A 6 -1.38 9.21 -0.08
CA ALA A 6 -0.63 8.33 0.79
C ALA A 6 -1.06 6.90 0.55
N ILE A 7 -0.14 5.97 0.78
CA ILE A 7 -0.40 4.55 0.70
C ILE A 7 -0.65 4.05 2.11
N CYS A 8 -1.80 3.43 2.32
CA CYS A 8 -2.16 2.85 3.61
C CYS A 8 -2.03 1.34 3.52
N LEU A 9 -1.24 0.77 4.41
CA LEU A 9 -1.00 -0.67 4.49
C LEU A 9 -1.59 -1.18 5.79
N ARG A 10 -2.43 -2.20 5.70
CA ARG A 10 -2.98 -2.87 6.87
C ARG A 10 -2.59 -4.34 6.84
N TRP A 11 -2.02 -4.80 7.94
CA TRP A 11 -1.66 -6.21 8.13
C TRP A 11 -2.86 -6.95 8.70
N LYS A 12 -3.41 -7.89 7.94
CA LYS A 12 -4.64 -8.58 8.32
C LYS A 12 -4.49 -9.40 9.61
N LEU A 13 -3.34 -10.02 9.79
CA LEU A 13 -3.12 -10.89 10.93
C LEU A 13 -3.11 -10.12 12.26
N THR A 14 -2.45 -8.98 12.27
CA THR A 14 -2.27 -8.19 13.49
C THR A 14 -3.18 -6.98 13.57
N GLY A 15 -3.77 -6.56 12.45
CA GLY A 15 -4.54 -5.33 12.36
C GLY A 15 -3.70 -4.07 12.34
N ARG A 16 -2.37 -4.21 12.26
CA ARG A 16 -1.46 -3.06 12.26
C ARG A 16 -1.62 -2.25 10.99
N ILE A 17 -1.65 -0.93 11.13
CA ILE A 17 -1.78 -0.01 10.01
C ILE A 17 -0.52 0.86 9.92
N GLU A 18 0.02 0.98 8.70
CA GLU A 18 1.17 1.83 8.43
C GLU A 18 0.85 2.69 7.21
N VAL A 19 1.40 3.91 7.20
CA VAL A 19 1.15 4.86 6.12
C VAL A 19 2.48 5.25 5.48
N PHE A 20 2.52 5.23 4.15
CA PHE A 20 3.72 5.58 3.38
C PHE A 20 3.36 6.65 2.36
N VAL A 21 4.35 7.48 2.00
CA VAL A 21 4.11 8.57 1.05
C VAL A 21 3.89 8.07 -0.38
N ASN A 22 4.49 6.94 -0.73
CA ASN A 22 4.32 6.33 -2.05
C ASN A 22 4.75 4.87 -2.00
N LEU A 23 4.57 4.16 -3.13
CA LEU A 23 4.95 2.75 -3.23
C LEU A 23 6.45 2.54 -3.10
N GLY A 24 7.26 3.49 -3.57
CA GLY A 24 8.71 3.40 -3.42
C GLY A 24 9.11 3.31 -1.96
N LYS A 25 8.50 4.12 -1.11
CA LYS A 25 8.76 4.07 0.34
C LYS A 25 8.28 2.77 0.95
N LEU A 26 7.10 2.31 0.55
CA LEU A 26 6.58 1.03 1.04
C LEU A 26 7.56 -0.11 0.76
N PHE A 27 8.04 -0.20 -0.49
CA PHE A 27 8.93 -1.27 -0.88
C PHE A 27 10.38 -1.06 -0.41
N SER A 28 10.71 0.09 0.15
CA SER A 28 11.99 0.26 0.83
C SER A 28 11.98 -0.31 2.25
N PHE A 29 10.80 -0.49 2.84
CA PHE A 29 10.63 -1.10 4.16
C PHE A 29 10.31 -2.59 4.09
N TYR A 30 9.56 -3.00 3.07
CA TYR A 30 9.09 -4.38 2.94
C TYR A 30 9.35 -4.88 1.54
N SER A 31 9.73 -6.15 1.42
CA SER A 31 9.90 -6.79 0.11
C SER A 31 8.56 -7.27 -0.42
N GLY A 32 8.49 -7.51 -1.73
CA GLY A 32 7.31 -8.11 -2.33
C GLY A 32 6.98 -9.47 -1.73
N THR A 33 8.00 -10.23 -1.34
CA THR A 33 7.80 -11.52 -0.68
C THR A 33 7.07 -11.34 0.66
N GLN A 34 7.45 -10.34 1.43
CA GLN A 34 6.81 -10.08 2.72
C GLN A 34 5.36 -9.64 2.55
N LEU A 35 5.09 -8.84 1.53
CA LEU A 35 3.75 -8.32 1.27
C LEU A 35 2.87 -9.31 0.52
N GLY A 36 3.48 -10.28 -0.15
CA GLY A 36 2.75 -11.23 -0.98
C GLY A 36 2.31 -10.64 -2.31
N VAL A 37 2.92 -9.54 -2.75
CA VAL A 37 2.58 -8.88 -4.00
C VAL A 37 3.78 -8.07 -4.49
N SER A 38 3.99 -8.04 -5.81
CA SER A 38 5.09 -7.26 -6.39
C SER A 38 4.68 -5.81 -6.59
N ARG A 39 5.68 -4.94 -6.64
CA ARG A 39 5.45 -3.52 -6.93
C ARG A 39 4.80 -3.34 -8.30
N ALA A 40 5.25 -4.11 -9.29
CA ALA A 40 4.70 -4.01 -10.64
C ALA A 40 3.20 -4.31 -10.64
N THR A 41 2.77 -5.29 -9.86
CA THR A 41 1.36 -5.61 -9.74
C THR A 41 0.58 -4.45 -9.13
N LEU A 42 1.12 -3.84 -8.08
CA LEU A 42 0.46 -2.70 -7.44
C LEU A 42 0.43 -1.47 -8.32
N ASP A 43 1.49 -1.26 -9.13
CA ASP A 43 1.51 -0.14 -10.07
C ASP A 43 0.41 -0.24 -11.12
N ARG A 44 0.01 -1.46 -11.46
CA ARG A 44 -1.06 -1.69 -12.44
C ARG A 44 -2.45 -1.60 -11.83
N LYS A 45 -2.57 -1.67 -10.51
CA LYS A 45 -3.84 -1.62 -9.83
C LYS A 45 -4.23 -0.18 -9.52
N ASN A 46 -5.52 0.09 -9.56
CA ASN A 46 -6.03 1.36 -9.07
C ASN A 46 -6.16 1.25 -7.54
N LEU A 47 -5.16 1.76 -6.83
CA LEU A 47 -5.12 1.63 -5.38
C LEU A 47 -6.17 2.48 -4.65
N PHE A 48 -6.84 3.39 -5.36
CA PHE A 48 -8.00 4.07 -4.79
C PHE A 48 -9.15 3.10 -4.58
N ASP A 49 -9.22 2.04 -5.39
CA ASP A 49 -10.19 0.96 -5.19
C ASP A 49 -9.70 -0.06 -4.17
N GLY A 50 -8.40 -0.02 -3.88
CA GLY A 50 -7.81 -0.93 -2.91
C GLY A 50 -7.31 -2.23 -3.52
N TYR A 51 -6.40 -2.87 -2.82
CA TYR A 51 -5.88 -4.18 -3.14
C TYR A 51 -5.79 -4.98 -1.85
N GLN A 52 -6.13 -6.24 -1.89
CA GLN A 52 -5.95 -7.11 -0.73
C GLN A 52 -5.58 -8.52 -1.15
N ASN A 53 -4.88 -9.19 -0.26
CA ASN A 53 -4.61 -10.62 -0.37
C ASN A 53 -4.78 -11.22 1.03
N ASP A 54 -4.29 -12.45 1.23
CA ASP A 54 -4.45 -13.12 2.52
C ASP A 54 -3.64 -12.46 3.64
N THR A 55 -2.64 -11.68 3.29
CA THR A 55 -1.70 -11.10 4.25
C THR A 55 -1.99 -9.64 4.57
N ILE A 56 -2.35 -8.84 3.55
CA ILE A 56 -2.43 -7.39 3.68
C ILE A 56 -3.60 -6.81 2.90
N GLU A 57 -3.93 -5.57 3.27
CA GLU A 57 -4.77 -4.69 2.47
C GLU A 57 -3.97 -3.41 2.20
N ILE A 58 -3.99 -2.95 0.96
CA ILE A 58 -3.33 -1.70 0.56
C ILE A 58 -4.33 -0.83 -0.17
N TYR A 59 -4.35 0.44 0.16
CA TYR A 59 -5.16 1.40 -0.58
C TYR A 59 -4.50 2.76 -0.55
N LYS A 60 -4.84 3.58 -1.54
CA LYS A 60 -4.35 4.94 -1.68
C LYS A 60 -5.47 5.90 -1.35
N SER A 61 -5.15 6.95 -0.61
CA SER A 61 -6.13 7.98 -0.30
C SER A 61 -5.49 9.35 -0.41
N TYR A 62 -6.32 10.36 -0.54
CA TYR A 62 -5.85 11.74 -0.54
C TYR A 62 -5.57 12.19 0.88
N VAL A 63 -4.51 12.97 1.02
CA VAL A 63 -4.11 13.57 2.29
C VAL A 63 -4.38 15.05 2.20
N LYS A 64 -5.03 15.57 3.20
CA LYS A 64 -5.27 17.00 3.28
C LYS A 64 -4.10 17.74 3.90
#